data_fe663970c2605617802770364d07e5c6
#
_entry.id   fe663970c2605617802770364d07e5c6
#
_cell.length_a   1.000
_cell.length_b   1.000
_cell.length_c   1.000
_cell.angle_alpha   90.00
_cell.angle_beta   90.00
_cell.angle_gamma   90.00
#
_symmetry.space_group_name_H-M   'P 1'
#
loop_
_entity.id
_entity.type
_entity.pdbx_description
1 polymer ?
#
loop_
_entity_poly.entity_id
_entity_poly.type
_entity_poly.pdbx_seq_one_letter_code
_entity_poly.pdbx_strand_id
1 'polypeptide(L)'
;STPEADDAYMALASNYGFSRIFTCLLSVDKSPEETVAEFSQFMDRAHGYGFTVAVDTNPRVFQHLGATATDISVFAKMGVDIIRLDGHLGDRQDIALTRNPYGIAVEFNASQMLSLDLLIERGAYRRNMCVCHNFYPQRFSGLSEKRFIEFSEHYFGMGLTQAAFVTSQQNNTFGPWPVYDGLPTCEDDRTRSIDLQARHLLATGLIDDIMIGNCFASEEELAALAAVDTTKVTFKVEFDSGVTEVEKNVLYQFNHVTRGDASEYYLRSSVPRMFEYSTSIPARERT
;
A
#
# COMPACT_ATOMS: atom_id res chain seq x y z
N SER A 1 -14.14 6.56 15.46
CA SER A 1 -13.83 5.41 16.36
C SER A 1 -13.70 5.86 17.79
N THR A 2 -13.65 4.93 18.72
CA THR A 2 -13.27 5.18 20.12
C THR A 2 -11.85 4.68 20.37
N PRO A 3 -11.12 5.23 21.34
CA PRO A 3 -9.78 4.75 21.68
C PRO A 3 -9.72 3.24 21.96
N GLU A 4 -10.75 2.69 22.62
CA GLU A 4 -10.84 1.25 22.93
C GLU A 4 -11.01 0.40 21.67
N ALA A 5 -11.80 0.87 20.70
CA ALA A 5 -11.96 0.19 19.42
C ALA A 5 -10.68 0.24 18.59
N ASP A 6 -9.98 1.37 18.60
CA ASP A 6 -8.69 1.53 17.92
C ASP A 6 -7.64 0.62 18.56
N ASP A 7 -7.56 0.54 19.88
CA ASP A 7 -6.63 -0.34 20.59
C ASP A 7 -6.89 -1.83 20.28
N ALA A 8 -8.18 -2.23 20.29
CA ALA A 8 -8.55 -3.60 19.95
C ALA A 8 -8.16 -3.95 18.51
N TYR A 9 -8.36 -3.02 17.57
CA TYR A 9 -7.99 -3.25 16.18
C TYR A 9 -6.48 -3.23 15.95
N MET A 10 -5.74 -2.32 16.60
CA MET A 10 -4.28 -2.30 16.55
C MET A 10 -3.69 -3.59 17.11
N ALA A 11 -4.19 -4.08 18.24
CA ALA A 11 -3.78 -5.35 18.82
C ALA A 11 -4.02 -6.52 17.85
N LEU A 12 -5.22 -6.57 17.24
CA LEU A 12 -5.57 -7.59 16.27
C LEU A 12 -4.66 -7.53 15.03
N ALA A 13 -4.51 -6.37 14.42
CA ALA A 13 -3.69 -6.18 13.22
C ALA A 13 -2.20 -6.50 13.48
N SER A 14 -1.66 -6.09 14.63
CA SER A 14 -0.29 -6.43 15.04
C SER A 14 -0.07 -7.94 15.14
N ASN A 15 -1.04 -8.72 15.64
CA ASN A 15 -0.97 -10.18 15.70
C ASN A 15 -0.86 -10.84 14.31
N TYR A 16 -1.36 -10.19 13.27
CA TYR A 16 -1.24 -10.61 11.87
C TYR A 16 -0.02 -10.02 11.15
N GLY A 17 0.87 -9.32 11.87
CA GLY A 17 2.13 -8.81 11.33
C GLY A 17 2.01 -7.47 10.62
N PHE A 18 0.89 -6.76 10.76
CA PHE A 18 0.78 -5.39 10.27
C PHE A 18 1.65 -4.46 11.12
N SER A 19 2.38 -3.56 10.48
CA SER A 19 3.41 -2.74 11.12
C SER A 19 3.31 -1.24 10.80
N ARG A 20 2.34 -0.83 9.97
CA ARG A 20 2.20 0.56 9.56
C ARG A 20 0.76 1.04 9.64
N ILE A 21 0.58 2.25 10.14
CA ILE A 21 -0.70 2.97 10.18
C ILE A 21 -0.59 4.23 9.32
N PHE A 22 -1.65 4.49 8.57
CA PHE A 22 -1.87 5.77 7.91
C PHE A 22 -3.01 6.50 8.60
N THR A 23 -2.80 7.74 8.99
CA THR A 23 -3.84 8.61 9.57
C THR A 23 -3.82 10.00 8.94
N CYS A 24 -4.87 10.79 9.15
CA CYS A 24 -5.08 12.03 8.43
C CYS A 24 -5.22 13.22 9.38
N LEU A 25 -4.42 14.26 9.16
CA LEU A 25 -4.53 15.55 9.84
C LEU A 25 -5.32 16.60 9.04
N LEU A 26 -5.73 16.27 7.80
CA LEU A 26 -6.33 17.25 6.87
C LEU A 26 -7.72 17.74 7.31
N SER A 27 -8.44 16.96 8.10
CA SER A 27 -9.84 17.20 8.49
C SER A 27 -10.00 17.50 10.00
N VAL A 28 -8.93 17.93 10.67
CA VAL A 28 -8.97 18.20 12.10
C VAL A 28 -9.43 19.65 12.37
N ASP A 29 -10.59 19.78 13.02
CA ASP A 29 -11.23 21.06 13.38
C ASP A 29 -11.01 21.41 14.88
N LYS A 30 -9.81 21.14 15.42
CA LYS A 30 -9.42 21.37 16.81
C LYS A 30 -8.31 22.41 16.90
N SER A 31 -8.09 22.97 18.08
CA SER A 31 -6.92 23.84 18.30
C SER A 31 -5.61 23.07 18.06
N PRO A 32 -4.50 23.76 17.76
CA PRO A 32 -3.20 23.12 17.63
C PRO A 32 -2.81 22.30 18.86
N GLU A 33 -3.05 22.81 20.05
CA GLU A 33 -2.73 22.16 21.32
C GLU A 33 -3.54 20.88 21.54
N GLU A 34 -4.85 20.93 21.26
CA GLU A 34 -5.73 19.76 21.35
C GLU A 34 -5.35 18.69 20.31
N THR A 35 -5.02 19.12 19.08
CA THR A 35 -4.56 18.24 18.02
C THR A 35 -3.27 17.52 18.43
N VAL A 36 -2.28 18.27 18.92
CA VAL A 36 -1.00 17.69 19.38
C VAL A 36 -1.23 16.72 20.53
N ALA A 37 -2.07 17.06 21.52
CA ALA A 37 -2.33 16.19 22.65
C ALA A 37 -3.02 14.88 22.26
N GLU A 38 -4.03 14.94 21.40
CA GLU A 38 -4.78 13.77 20.93
C GLU A 38 -3.92 12.85 20.08
N PHE A 39 -3.21 13.42 19.09
CA PHE A 39 -2.35 12.63 18.23
C PHE A 39 -1.15 12.04 18.96
N SER A 40 -0.56 12.75 19.93
CA SER A 40 0.50 12.16 20.77
C SER A 40 0.02 10.91 21.51
N GLN A 41 -1.17 10.95 22.09
CA GLN A 41 -1.75 9.79 22.78
C GLN A 41 -2.02 8.63 21.80
N PHE A 42 -2.48 8.95 20.58
CA PHE A 42 -2.67 7.93 19.52
C PHE A 42 -1.34 7.31 19.11
N MET A 43 -0.30 8.12 18.87
CA MET A 43 1.05 7.66 18.50
C MET A 43 1.65 6.75 19.59
N ASP A 44 1.56 7.15 20.86
CA ASP A 44 2.06 6.34 21.98
C ASP A 44 1.41 4.95 22.00
N ARG A 45 0.08 4.87 21.78
CA ARG A 45 -0.63 3.59 21.69
C ARG A 45 -0.18 2.77 20.46
N ALA A 46 -0.13 3.40 19.30
CA ALA A 46 0.29 2.74 18.05
C ALA A 46 1.73 2.18 18.17
N HIS A 47 2.64 2.97 18.71
CA HIS A 47 4.02 2.52 18.99
C HIS A 47 4.07 1.38 20.01
N GLY A 48 3.17 1.39 21.01
CA GLY A 48 3.03 0.31 21.99
C GLY A 48 2.69 -1.05 21.34
N TYR A 49 2.01 -1.04 20.20
CA TYR A 49 1.72 -2.23 19.38
C TYR A 49 2.76 -2.49 18.28
N GLY A 50 3.81 -1.67 18.16
CA GLY A 50 4.89 -1.83 17.20
C GLY A 50 4.64 -1.20 15.82
N PHE A 51 3.65 -0.33 15.69
CA PHE A 51 3.39 0.36 14.42
C PHE A 51 4.29 1.57 14.22
N THR A 52 4.68 1.81 12.98
CA THR A 52 5.09 3.13 12.47
C THR A 52 3.86 3.88 11.96
N VAL A 53 3.80 5.20 12.15
CA VAL A 53 2.62 5.99 11.80
C VAL A 53 2.95 7.06 10.77
N ALA A 54 2.26 6.99 9.62
CA ALA A 54 2.26 8.02 8.61
C ALA A 54 1.08 8.98 8.81
N VAL A 55 1.35 10.28 8.80
CA VAL A 55 0.31 11.31 8.90
C VAL A 55 0.17 12.07 7.59
N ASP A 56 -1.05 12.10 7.06
CA ASP A 56 -1.38 12.86 5.87
C ASP A 56 -1.47 14.35 6.19
N THR A 57 -0.71 15.15 5.46
CA THR A 57 -0.53 16.58 5.73
C THR A 57 -0.57 17.40 4.43
N ASN A 58 -0.71 18.70 4.59
CA ASN A 58 -0.59 19.68 3.52
C ASN A 58 -0.08 21.02 4.07
N PRO A 59 0.17 22.04 3.24
CA PRO A 59 0.63 23.37 3.72
C PRO A 59 -0.26 23.99 4.80
N ARG A 60 -1.59 23.74 4.78
CA ARG A 60 -2.51 24.26 5.81
C ARG A 60 -2.31 23.59 7.17
N VAL A 61 -2.03 22.28 7.19
CA VAL A 61 -1.71 21.57 8.43
C VAL A 61 -0.41 22.09 9.03
N PHE A 62 0.62 22.31 8.21
CA PHE A 62 1.87 22.92 8.66
C PHE A 62 1.61 24.30 9.29
N GLN A 63 0.86 25.15 8.61
CA GLN A 63 0.50 26.48 9.12
C GLN A 63 -0.30 26.39 10.44
N HIS A 64 -1.29 25.49 10.48
CA HIS A 64 -2.14 25.29 11.68
C HIS A 64 -1.32 24.87 12.89
N LEU A 65 -0.39 23.95 12.72
CA LEU A 65 0.48 23.46 13.80
C LEU A 65 1.71 24.34 14.06
N GLY A 66 1.86 25.46 13.34
CA GLY A 66 3.02 26.34 13.47
C GLY A 66 4.34 25.71 12.99
N ALA A 67 4.26 24.66 12.15
CA ALA A 67 5.42 23.99 11.58
C ALA A 67 5.92 24.67 10.32
N THR A 68 7.21 24.48 10.03
CA THR A 68 7.84 24.87 8.77
C THR A 68 8.68 23.71 8.23
N ALA A 69 9.10 23.76 6.98
CA ALA A 69 9.96 22.73 6.41
C ALA A 69 11.32 22.57 7.12
N THR A 70 11.75 23.59 7.88
CA THR A 70 12.99 23.61 8.66
C THR A 70 12.80 23.40 10.15
N ASP A 71 11.54 23.47 10.62
CA ASP A 71 11.18 23.20 12.01
C ASP A 71 9.89 22.36 12.05
N ILE A 72 10.08 21.06 12.17
CA ILE A 72 9.02 20.06 12.34
C ILE A 72 8.99 19.47 13.75
N SER A 73 9.52 20.21 14.73
CA SER A 73 9.60 19.76 16.13
C SER A 73 8.24 19.37 16.72
N VAL A 74 7.16 19.98 16.24
CA VAL A 74 5.78 19.62 16.65
C VAL A 74 5.42 18.20 16.22
N PHE A 75 5.75 17.78 14.99
CA PHE A 75 5.53 16.41 14.53
C PHE A 75 6.40 15.41 15.30
N ALA A 76 7.67 15.77 15.57
CA ALA A 76 8.55 14.94 16.38
C ALA A 76 8.02 14.77 17.80
N LYS A 77 7.47 15.84 18.42
CA LYS A 77 6.83 15.79 19.75
C LYS A 77 5.58 14.92 19.76
N MET A 78 4.82 14.88 18.67
CA MET A 78 3.68 13.98 18.54
C MET A 78 4.09 12.52 18.37
N GLY A 79 5.35 12.23 18.03
CA GLY A 79 5.80 10.87 17.73
C GLY A 79 5.53 10.43 16.30
N VAL A 80 5.41 11.37 15.34
CA VAL A 80 5.19 11.05 13.93
C VAL A 80 6.43 10.41 13.33
N ASP A 81 6.27 9.28 12.62
CA ASP A 81 7.38 8.59 11.93
C ASP A 81 7.49 9.01 10.47
N ILE A 82 6.37 9.26 9.81
CA ILE A 82 6.30 9.60 8.39
C ILE A 82 5.35 10.79 8.19
N ILE A 83 5.83 11.85 7.56
CA ILE A 83 5.00 12.96 7.10
C ILE A 83 4.67 12.71 5.63
N ARG A 84 3.40 12.44 5.32
CA ARG A 84 2.93 12.38 3.94
C ARG A 84 2.48 13.75 3.47
N LEU A 85 3.00 14.18 2.34
CA LEU A 85 2.63 15.43 1.69
C LEU A 85 1.55 15.18 0.63
N ASP A 86 0.30 15.49 0.94
CA ASP A 86 -0.77 15.53 -0.06
C ASP A 86 -0.63 16.75 -1.00
N GLY A 87 0.09 17.77 -0.54
CA GLY A 87 0.46 18.95 -1.33
C GLY A 87 1.89 19.41 -1.00
N HIS A 88 2.64 19.80 -2.03
CA HIS A 88 4.00 20.29 -1.90
C HIS A 88 4.08 21.61 -1.11
N LEU A 89 5.12 21.75 -0.31
CA LEU A 89 5.48 23.02 0.33
C LEU A 89 6.29 23.92 -0.64
N GLY A 90 6.87 23.30 -1.66
CA GLY A 90 7.75 23.90 -2.66
C GLY A 90 9.14 23.23 -2.66
N ASP A 91 9.82 23.20 -3.82
CA ASP A 91 11.07 22.43 -4.02
C ASP A 91 12.09 22.60 -2.89
N ARG A 92 12.36 23.86 -2.50
CA ARG A 92 13.37 24.15 -1.46
C ARG A 92 12.92 23.65 -0.09
N GLN A 93 11.65 23.80 0.22
CA GLN A 93 11.02 23.38 1.45
C GLN A 93 10.99 21.84 1.52
N ASP A 94 10.60 21.18 0.46
CA ASP A 94 10.55 19.72 0.38
C ASP A 94 11.95 19.11 0.52
N ILE A 95 12.97 19.70 -0.13
CA ILE A 95 14.36 19.30 0.05
C ILE A 95 14.80 19.45 1.52
N ALA A 96 14.51 20.61 2.15
CA ALA A 96 14.84 20.85 3.55
C ALA A 96 14.14 19.84 4.49
N LEU A 97 12.86 19.55 4.22
CA LEU A 97 12.07 18.60 4.99
C LEU A 97 12.68 17.19 4.96
N THR A 98 13.18 16.72 3.81
CA THR A 98 13.84 15.40 3.71
C THR A 98 15.11 15.31 4.54
N ARG A 99 15.70 16.44 4.96
CA ARG A 99 16.92 16.54 5.77
C ARG A 99 16.67 16.89 7.22
N ASN A 100 15.44 16.71 7.69
CA ASN A 100 15.09 17.00 9.09
C ASN A 100 15.98 16.22 10.07
N PRO A 101 16.26 16.79 11.26
CA PRO A 101 17.15 16.15 12.25
C PRO A 101 16.48 15.05 13.08
N TYR A 102 15.17 14.85 12.91
CA TYR A 102 14.38 13.95 13.73
C TYR A 102 14.26 12.53 13.14
N GLY A 103 14.76 12.32 11.91
CA GLY A 103 14.63 11.03 11.23
C GLY A 103 13.22 10.73 10.72
N ILE A 104 12.32 11.72 10.72
CA ILE A 104 10.97 11.58 10.19
C ILE A 104 11.04 11.45 8.67
N ALA A 105 10.53 10.35 8.13
CA ALA A 105 10.50 10.14 6.68
C ALA A 105 9.50 11.08 6.00
N VAL A 106 9.75 11.41 4.74
CA VAL A 106 8.86 12.24 3.91
C VAL A 106 8.28 11.37 2.81
N GLU A 107 6.96 11.24 2.82
CA GLU A 107 6.22 10.47 1.85
C GLU A 107 5.52 11.38 0.86
N PHE A 108 5.79 11.19 -0.42
CA PHE A 108 5.20 11.97 -1.51
C PHE A 108 4.05 11.21 -2.17
N ASN A 109 3.15 11.95 -2.83
CA ASN A 109 2.01 11.39 -3.51
C ASN A 109 2.42 10.70 -4.82
N ALA A 110 2.36 9.37 -4.86
CA ALA A 110 2.70 8.56 -6.04
C ALA A 110 1.63 8.58 -7.15
N SER A 111 0.43 9.07 -6.86
CA SER A 111 -0.64 9.17 -7.87
C SER A 111 -0.54 10.42 -8.75
N GLN A 112 0.61 11.07 -8.74
CA GLN A 112 0.97 12.20 -9.58
C GLN A 112 2.37 11.98 -10.14
N MET A 113 2.66 12.52 -11.31
CA MET A 113 4.00 12.47 -11.89
C MET A 113 4.84 13.62 -11.32
N LEU A 114 5.48 13.38 -10.18
CA LEU A 114 6.31 14.37 -9.50
C LEU A 114 7.77 14.23 -9.93
N SER A 115 8.44 15.36 -10.18
CA SER A 115 9.86 15.39 -10.53
C SER A 115 10.74 15.24 -9.28
N LEU A 116 10.57 14.14 -8.53
CA LEU A 116 11.37 13.87 -7.32
C LEU A 116 12.85 13.62 -7.63
N ASP A 117 13.17 13.15 -8.83
CA ASP A 117 14.52 13.08 -9.39
C ASP A 117 15.24 14.42 -9.32
N LEU A 118 14.58 15.50 -9.73
CA LEU A 118 15.14 16.87 -9.63
C LEU A 118 15.33 17.32 -8.18
N LEU A 119 14.44 16.95 -7.26
CA LEU A 119 14.65 17.23 -5.84
C LEU A 119 15.87 16.48 -5.29
N ILE A 120 16.05 15.22 -5.69
CA ILE A 120 17.21 14.39 -5.31
C ILE A 120 18.51 15.01 -5.87
N GLU A 121 18.55 15.39 -7.16
CA GLU A 121 19.68 16.07 -7.78
C GLU A 121 20.06 17.38 -7.08
N ARG A 122 19.06 18.12 -6.61
CA ARG A 122 19.23 19.37 -5.87
C ARG A 122 19.52 19.20 -4.39
N GLY A 123 19.64 17.97 -3.92
CA GLY A 123 20.11 17.65 -2.59
C GLY A 123 19.04 17.15 -1.61
N ALA A 124 17.87 16.72 -2.05
CA ALA A 124 16.97 15.99 -1.18
C ALA A 124 17.61 14.68 -0.70
N TYR A 125 17.35 14.29 0.55
CA TYR A 125 17.92 13.09 1.12
C TYR A 125 17.10 11.86 0.78
N ARG A 126 17.39 11.21 -0.34
CA ARG A 126 16.63 10.08 -0.91
C ARG A 126 16.32 8.98 0.11
N ARG A 127 17.24 8.68 1.04
CA ARG A 127 17.03 7.62 2.06
C ARG A 127 15.92 7.95 3.06
N ASN A 128 15.50 9.21 3.12
CA ASN A 128 14.41 9.67 3.96
C ASN A 128 13.15 10.00 3.14
N MET A 129 13.09 9.49 1.92
CA MET A 129 11.98 9.68 0.99
C MET A 129 11.32 8.33 0.68
N CYS A 130 10.00 8.32 0.64
CA CYS A 130 9.17 7.25 0.11
C CYS A 130 7.97 7.84 -0.63
N VAL A 131 7.20 7.01 -1.29
CA VAL A 131 6.00 7.44 -2.01
C VAL A 131 4.82 6.54 -1.68
N CYS A 132 3.62 7.12 -1.70
CA CYS A 132 2.39 6.37 -1.48
C CYS A 132 1.33 6.84 -2.46
N HIS A 133 0.70 5.90 -3.15
CA HIS A 133 -0.45 6.20 -3.99
C HIS A 133 -1.62 6.73 -3.16
N ASN A 134 -2.52 7.45 -3.80
CA ASN A 134 -3.80 7.84 -3.19
C ASN A 134 -4.75 6.63 -3.13
N PHE A 135 -5.71 6.72 -2.22
CA PHE A 135 -6.95 5.95 -2.25
C PHE A 135 -8.07 6.80 -2.87
N TYR A 136 -9.09 6.14 -3.40
CA TYR A 136 -10.15 6.82 -4.15
C TYR A 136 -11.53 6.40 -3.65
N PRO A 137 -12.28 7.31 -2.96
CA PRO A 137 -13.52 6.97 -2.28
C PRO A 137 -14.74 6.81 -3.21
N GLN A 138 -14.68 7.33 -4.43
CA GLN A 138 -15.79 7.27 -5.36
C GLN A 138 -15.56 6.23 -6.46
N ARG A 139 -16.61 5.53 -6.86
CA ARG A 139 -16.56 4.64 -8.03
C ARG A 139 -16.06 5.39 -9.26
N PHE A 140 -15.27 4.70 -10.05
CA PHE A 140 -14.65 5.18 -11.29
C PHE A 140 -13.65 6.32 -11.10
N SER A 141 -13.23 6.63 -9.87
CA SER A 141 -12.22 7.63 -9.60
C SER A 141 -10.83 7.03 -9.34
N GLY A 142 -10.72 5.71 -9.10
CA GLY A 142 -9.45 5.02 -8.90
C GLY A 142 -8.55 5.01 -10.14
N LEU A 143 -7.26 4.78 -9.94
CA LEU A 143 -6.33 4.67 -11.06
C LEU A 143 -6.69 3.47 -11.94
N SER A 144 -6.58 3.65 -13.27
CA SER A 144 -6.52 2.51 -14.16
C SER A 144 -5.17 1.79 -13.96
N GLU A 145 -5.12 0.47 -14.22
CA GLU A 145 -3.89 -0.32 -14.15
C GLU A 145 -2.73 0.34 -14.93
N LYS A 146 -3.02 0.80 -16.15
CA LYS A 146 -2.03 1.49 -16.99
C LYS A 146 -1.42 2.70 -16.30
N ARG A 147 -2.24 3.57 -15.66
CA ARG A 147 -1.75 4.77 -14.97
C ARG A 147 -1.00 4.40 -13.69
N PHE A 148 -1.48 3.40 -12.98
CA PHE A 148 -0.82 2.89 -11.79
C PHE A 148 0.58 2.38 -12.11
N ILE A 149 0.74 1.57 -13.15
CA ILE A 149 2.04 1.07 -13.60
C ILE A 149 2.95 2.21 -14.03
N GLU A 150 2.46 3.14 -14.88
CA GLU A 150 3.22 4.28 -15.38
C GLU A 150 3.81 5.12 -14.24
N PHE A 151 3.02 5.43 -13.22
CA PHE A 151 3.47 6.19 -12.06
C PHE A 151 4.44 5.38 -11.20
N SER A 152 4.12 4.11 -10.94
CA SER A 152 4.95 3.25 -10.09
C SER A 152 6.32 2.97 -10.71
N GLU A 153 6.41 2.72 -12.03
CA GLU A 153 7.68 2.56 -12.74
C GLU A 153 8.57 3.80 -12.63
N HIS A 154 7.97 4.99 -12.72
CA HIS A 154 8.71 6.25 -12.57
C HIS A 154 9.42 6.33 -11.21
N TYR A 155 8.75 6.03 -10.11
CA TYR A 155 9.34 6.07 -8.77
C TYR A 155 10.24 4.86 -8.47
N PHE A 156 9.93 3.70 -9.02
CA PHE A 156 10.78 2.52 -8.94
C PHE A 156 12.18 2.80 -9.53
N GLY A 157 12.23 3.49 -10.66
CA GLY A 157 13.48 3.92 -11.29
C GLY A 157 14.35 4.83 -10.43
N MET A 158 13.75 5.54 -9.45
CA MET A 158 14.47 6.37 -8.46
C MET A 158 14.91 5.56 -7.24
N GLY A 159 14.50 4.30 -7.09
CA GLY A 159 14.77 3.45 -5.93
C GLY A 159 14.07 3.94 -4.66
N LEU A 160 12.84 4.45 -4.78
CA LEU A 160 11.97 4.83 -3.67
C LEU A 160 11.06 3.66 -3.32
N THR A 161 10.86 3.41 -2.03
CA THR A 161 9.82 2.49 -1.55
C THR A 161 8.44 3.05 -1.83
N GLN A 162 7.53 2.19 -2.23
CA GLN A 162 6.20 2.56 -2.70
C GLN A 162 5.10 1.83 -1.95
N ALA A 163 4.09 2.58 -1.51
CA ALA A 163 2.90 2.04 -0.89
C ALA A 163 1.65 2.23 -1.77
N ALA A 164 0.69 1.31 -1.65
CA ALA A 164 -0.61 1.42 -2.30
C ALA A 164 -1.73 0.87 -1.41
N PHE A 165 -2.96 1.30 -1.67
CA PHE A 165 -4.11 0.95 -0.85
C PHE A 165 -4.94 -0.17 -1.48
N VAL A 166 -5.33 -1.11 -0.62
CA VAL A 166 -6.41 -2.07 -0.82
C VAL A 166 -7.61 -1.65 0.03
N THR A 167 -8.79 -2.17 -0.26
CA THR A 167 -10.00 -1.84 0.48
C THR A 167 -10.64 -3.06 1.10
N SER A 168 -11.02 -2.97 2.37
CA SER A 168 -11.89 -3.94 3.02
C SER A 168 -13.26 -3.96 2.36
N GLN A 169 -13.84 -5.15 2.22
CA GLN A 169 -15.18 -5.38 1.66
C GLN A 169 -16.27 -5.40 2.75
N GLN A 170 -15.94 -5.04 4.00
CA GLN A 170 -16.92 -5.01 5.10
C GLN A 170 -17.90 -3.85 4.93
N ASN A 171 -19.17 -4.08 5.28
CA ASN A 171 -20.24 -3.09 5.09
C ASN A 171 -20.17 -1.90 6.05
N ASN A 172 -19.51 -2.05 7.20
CA ASN A 172 -19.48 -1.06 8.27
C ASN A 172 -18.12 -0.36 8.40
N THR A 173 -17.38 -0.27 7.30
CA THR A 173 -16.10 0.43 7.28
C THR A 173 -16.28 1.94 7.33
N PHE A 174 -15.26 2.63 7.87
CA PHE A 174 -15.18 4.09 7.87
C PHE A 174 -13.75 4.55 7.52
N GLY A 175 -13.61 5.82 7.27
CA GLY A 175 -12.35 6.48 6.97
C GLY A 175 -12.49 7.99 7.10
N PRO A 176 -11.45 8.76 6.78
CA PRO A 176 -11.49 10.23 6.83
C PRO A 176 -12.44 10.83 5.78
N TRP A 177 -12.90 10.02 4.84
CA TRP A 177 -13.81 10.37 3.74
C TRP A 177 -15.01 9.43 3.70
N PRO A 178 -16.11 9.78 3.01
CA PRO A 178 -17.19 8.81 2.74
C PRO A 178 -16.64 7.57 2.03
N VAL A 179 -16.79 6.39 2.63
CA VAL A 179 -16.18 5.13 2.17
C VAL A 179 -17.20 4.11 1.67
N TYR A 180 -18.37 4.57 1.25
CA TYR A 180 -19.47 3.70 0.80
C TYR A 180 -19.09 2.75 -0.34
N ASP A 181 -18.13 3.14 -1.16
CA ASP A 181 -17.62 2.37 -2.29
C ASP A 181 -16.17 1.87 -2.06
N GLY A 182 -15.69 1.87 -0.81
CA GLY A 182 -14.31 1.49 -0.47
C GLY A 182 -13.26 2.56 -0.79
N LEU A 183 -11.99 2.25 -0.52
CA LEU A 183 -10.85 3.15 -0.68
C LEU A 183 -9.64 2.46 -1.34
N PRO A 184 -9.77 1.84 -2.53
CA PRO A 184 -8.62 1.24 -3.22
C PRO A 184 -7.79 2.29 -3.96
N THR A 185 -6.55 1.97 -4.30
CA THR A 185 -5.73 2.74 -5.25
C THR A 185 -6.19 2.49 -6.70
N CYS A 186 -6.30 1.22 -7.10
CA CYS A 186 -6.73 0.84 -8.44
C CYS A 186 -8.24 0.64 -8.51
N GLU A 187 -8.86 1.17 -9.58
CA GLU A 187 -10.32 1.03 -9.75
C GLU A 187 -10.77 -0.43 -9.88
N ASP A 188 -10.01 -1.22 -10.61
CA ASP A 188 -10.33 -2.63 -10.85
C ASP A 188 -10.30 -3.49 -9.58
N ASP A 189 -9.66 -3.01 -8.51
CA ASP A 189 -9.58 -3.70 -7.22
C ASP A 189 -10.79 -3.43 -6.31
N ARG A 190 -11.60 -2.44 -6.61
CA ARG A 190 -12.66 -1.93 -5.73
C ARG A 190 -13.62 -3.00 -5.19
N THR A 191 -13.94 -4.00 -5.99
CA THR A 191 -14.90 -5.07 -5.64
C THR A 191 -14.27 -6.47 -5.53
N ARG A 192 -12.95 -6.56 -5.65
CA ARG A 192 -12.22 -7.82 -5.49
C ARG A 192 -12.05 -8.16 -4.01
N SER A 193 -11.85 -9.45 -3.69
CA SER A 193 -11.43 -9.83 -2.33
C SER A 193 -10.10 -9.17 -1.97
N ILE A 194 -9.91 -8.85 -0.70
CA ILE A 194 -8.76 -8.03 -0.27
C ILE A 194 -7.41 -8.70 -0.56
N ASP A 195 -7.34 -10.04 -0.47
CA ASP A 195 -6.15 -10.81 -0.82
C ASP A 195 -5.85 -10.75 -2.33
N LEU A 196 -6.89 -10.74 -3.18
CA LEU A 196 -6.70 -10.61 -4.62
C LEU A 196 -6.21 -9.21 -5.00
N GLN A 197 -6.72 -8.16 -4.34
CA GLN A 197 -6.23 -6.80 -4.50
C GLN A 197 -4.73 -6.71 -4.17
N ALA A 198 -4.30 -7.25 -3.02
CA ALA A 198 -2.90 -7.26 -2.63
C ALA A 198 -2.02 -8.04 -3.60
N ARG A 199 -2.46 -9.24 -4.04
CA ARG A 199 -1.75 -10.04 -5.05
C ARG A 199 -1.61 -9.31 -6.38
N HIS A 200 -2.64 -8.59 -6.81
CA HIS A 200 -2.63 -7.77 -8.03
C HIS A 200 -1.53 -6.69 -7.94
N LEU A 201 -1.52 -5.89 -6.87
CA LEU A 201 -0.55 -4.82 -6.69
C LEU A 201 0.89 -5.37 -6.56
N LEU A 202 1.10 -6.41 -5.74
CA LEU A 202 2.40 -7.03 -5.52
C LEU A 202 2.95 -7.75 -6.75
N ALA A 203 2.08 -8.31 -7.61
CA ALA A 203 2.48 -9.00 -8.83
C ALA A 203 3.18 -8.08 -9.84
N THR A 204 2.99 -6.77 -9.73
CA THR A 204 3.71 -5.78 -10.56
C THR A 204 5.19 -5.72 -10.25
N GLY A 205 5.61 -6.13 -9.04
CA GLY A 205 6.98 -5.97 -8.54
C GLY A 205 7.37 -4.52 -8.25
N LEU A 206 6.39 -3.60 -8.21
CA LEU A 206 6.61 -2.16 -8.05
C LEU A 206 6.19 -1.64 -6.67
N ILE A 207 5.44 -2.42 -5.90
CA ILE A 207 4.88 -2.01 -4.60
C ILE A 207 5.54 -2.79 -3.47
N ASP A 208 6.00 -2.06 -2.47
CA ASP A 208 6.67 -2.59 -1.29
C ASP A 208 5.69 -2.76 -0.11
N ASP A 209 4.77 -1.79 0.07
CA ASP A 209 3.83 -1.74 1.20
C ASP A 209 2.38 -1.80 0.72
N ILE A 210 1.58 -2.67 1.32
CA ILE A 210 0.13 -2.73 1.12
C ILE A 210 -0.57 -2.16 2.36
N MET A 211 -1.46 -1.20 2.14
CA MET A 211 -2.22 -0.53 3.21
C MET A 211 -3.72 -0.71 3.00
N ILE A 212 -4.45 -0.91 4.10
CA ILE A 212 -5.92 -0.97 4.07
C ILE A 212 -6.45 0.45 4.20
N GLY A 213 -7.17 0.94 3.18
CA GLY A 213 -7.62 2.33 3.11
C GLY A 213 -8.79 2.66 4.05
N ASN A 214 -9.57 1.68 4.46
CA ASN A 214 -10.76 1.85 5.28
C ASN A 214 -10.74 0.97 6.54
N CYS A 215 -11.17 1.50 7.67
CA CYS A 215 -11.28 0.80 8.95
C CYS A 215 -12.73 0.28 9.16
N PHE A 216 -12.95 -0.83 9.81
CA PHE A 216 -11.99 -1.83 10.25
C PHE A 216 -12.14 -3.04 9.33
N ALA A 217 -11.03 -3.58 8.84
CA ALA A 217 -11.06 -4.85 8.15
C ALA A 217 -11.41 -5.98 9.14
N SER A 218 -12.06 -7.04 8.67
CA SER A 218 -12.35 -8.19 9.53
C SER A 218 -11.10 -9.02 9.82
N GLU A 219 -11.17 -9.86 10.84
CA GLU A 219 -10.07 -10.77 11.18
C GLU A 219 -9.75 -11.71 10.02
N GLU A 220 -10.77 -12.17 9.28
CA GLU A 220 -10.58 -13.01 8.09
C GLU A 220 -9.83 -12.26 6.98
N GLU A 221 -10.13 -10.97 6.79
CA GLU A 221 -9.43 -10.13 5.81
C GLU A 221 -7.96 -9.89 6.21
N LEU A 222 -7.70 -9.64 7.51
CA LEU A 222 -6.34 -9.50 8.03
C LEU A 222 -5.55 -10.80 7.86
N ALA A 223 -6.16 -11.94 8.19
CA ALA A 223 -5.55 -13.27 8.01
C ALA A 223 -5.28 -13.57 6.53
N ALA A 224 -6.21 -13.21 5.63
CA ALA A 224 -6.06 -13.41 4.20
C ALA A 224 -4.90 -12.59 3.61
N LEU A 225 -4.73 -11.33 4.06
CA LEU A 225 -3.59 -10.50 3.68
C LEU A 225 -2.27 -11.04 4.24
N ALA A 226 -2.24 -11.43 5.52
CA ALA A 226 -1.06 -12.01 6.16
C ALA A 226 -0.60 -13.31 5.49
N ALA A 227 -1.51 -14.06 4.87
CA ALA A 227 -1.21 -15.29 4.14
C ALA A 227 -0.65 -15.07 2.72
N VAL A 228 -0.59 -13.83 2.22
CA VAL A 228 -0.03 -13.55 0.89
C VAL A 228 1.48 -13.73 0.91
N ASP A 229 1.98 -14.67 0.11
CA ASP A 229 3.42 -14.86 -0.08
C ASP A 229 3.96 -13.76 -1.03
N THR A 230 4.65 -12.77 -0.47
CA THR A 230 5.20 -11.63 -1.21
C THR A 230 6.42 -11.99 -2.08
N THR A 231 6.95 -13.21 -1.95
CA THR A 231 8.11 -13.69 -2.73
C THR A 231 7.72 -14.31 -4.06
N LYS A 232 6.41 -14.48 -4.31
CA LYS A 232 5.86 -15.15 -5.49
C LYS A 232 4.65 -14.42 -6.04
N VAL A 233 4.52 -14.44 -7.36
CA VAL A 233 3.26 -14.13 -8.02
C VAL A 233 2.35 -15.36 -7.91
N THR A 234 1.19 -15.21 -7.28
CA THR A 234 0.24 -16.30 -7.10
C THR A 234 -1.07 -16.00 -7.84
N PHE A 235 -1.56 -17.00 -8.58
CA PHE A 235 -2.83 -16.93 -9.29
C PHE A 235 -3.87 -17.81 -8.59
N LYS A 236 -5.08 -17.30 -8.44
CA LYS A 236 -6.23 -18.12 -8.11
C LYS A 236 -6.74 -18.73 -9.41
N VAL A 237 -6.77 -20.05 -9.47
CA VAL A 237 -7.18 -20.78 -10.67
C VAL A 237 -8.47 -21.55 -10.43
N GLU A 238 -9.33 -21.59 -11.46
CA GLU A 238 -10.49 -22.45 -11.53
C GLU A 238 -10.23 -23.53 -12.56
N PHE A 239 -10.72 -24.74 -12.31
CA PHE A 239 -10.54 -25.87 -13.21
C PHE A 239 -11.82 -26.22 -13.92
N ASP A 240 -11.71 -26.50 -15.20
CA ASP A 240 -12.77 -27.14 -15.96
C ASP A 240 -13.08 -28.55 -15.43
N SER A 241 -14.29 -29.01 -15.61
CA SER A 241 -14.77 -30.30 -15.11
C SER A 241 -13.98 -31.53 -15.60
N GLY A 242 -13.25 -31.39 -16.70
CA GLY A 242 -12.45 -32.45 -17.32
C GLY A 242 -10.96 -32.49 -16.93
N VAL A 243 -10.54 -31.62 -15.97
CA VAL A 243 -9.12 -31.58 -15.54
C VAL A 243 -8.76 -32.81 -14.73
N THR A 244 -7.69 -33.51 -15.16
CA THR A 244 -7.19 -34.72 -14.50
C THR A 244 -6.29 -34.37 -13.31
N GLU A 245 -6.09 -35.34 -12.41
CA GLU A 245 -5.17 -35.16 -11.26
C GLU A 245 -3.72 -34.94 -11.73
N VAL A 246 -3.31 -35.50 -12.86
CA VAL A 246 -1.98 -35.26 -13.44
C VAL A 246 -1.81 -33.80 -13.83
N GLU A 247 -2.83 -33.17 -14.42
CA GLU A 247 -2.80 -31.75 -14.79
C GLU A 247 -2.76 -30.85 -13.56
N LYS A 248 -3.54 -31.17 -12.52
CA LYS A 248 -3.47 -30.46 -11.25
C LYS A 248 -2.09 -30.58 -10.60
N ASN A 249 -1.50 -31.76 -10.60
CA ASN A 249 -0.16 -31.98 -10.07
C ASN A 249 0.89 -31.17 -10.83
N VAL A 250 0.80 -31.08 -12.16
CA VAL A 250 1.69 -30.24 -12.98
C VAL A 250 1.62 -28.77 -12.54
N LEU A 251 0.44 -28.27 -12.14
CA LEU A 251 0.26 -26.91 -11.69
C LEU A 251 0.70 -26.68 -10.25
N TYR A 252 0.41 -27.59 -9.32
CA TYR A 252 0.58 -27.35 -7.91
C TYR A 252 1.84 -27.90 -7.27
N GLN A 253 2.48 -28.88 -7.91
CA GLN A 253 3.63 -29.57 -7.33
C GLN A 253 4.90 -28.72 -7.30
N PHE A 254 4.98 -27.66 -8.13
CA PHE A 254 6.20 -26.87 -8.33
C PHE A 254 5.92 -25.37 -8.26
N ASN A 255 6.93 -24.63 -7.84
CA ASN A 255 7.00 -23.21 -8.16
C ASN A 255 7.41 -23.07 -9.64
N HIS A 256 6.57 -22.43 -10.41
CA HIS A 256 6.82 -22.19 -11.83
C HIS A 256 7.72 -20.97 -12.02
N VAL A 257 8.63 -21.06 -12.99
CA VAL A 257 9.44 -19.94 -13.44
C VAL A 257 9.02 -19.57 -14.84
N THR A 258 8.63 -18.32 -15.04
CA THR A 258 8.23 -17.81 -16.35
C THR A 258 9.42 -17.81 -17.30
N ARG A 259 9.24 -18.39 -18.50
CA ARG A 259 10.23 -18.33 -19.57
C ARG A 259 10.25 -16.95 -20.21
N GLY A 260 11.43 -16.54 -20.71
CA GLY A 260 11.58 -15.26 -21.41
C GLY A 260 10.81 -15.15 -22.73
N ASP A 261 10.28 -16.29 -23.27
CA ASP A 261 9.45 -16.35 -24.48
C ASP A 261 7.94 -16.43 -24.16
N ALA A 262 7.51 -15.91 -23.03
CA ALA A 262 6.10 -15.68 -22.71
C ALA A 262 5.49 -14.59 -23.62
N SER A 263 4.17 -14.57 -23.74
CA SER A 263 3.45 -13.56 -24.53
C SER A 263 2.35 -12.91 -23.70
N GLU A 264 1.67 -11.92 -24.28
CA GLU A 264 0.51 -11.28 -23.66
C GLU A 264 -0.65 -12.25 -23.37
N TYR A 265 -0.68 -13.40 -24.06
CA TYR A 265 -1.81 -14.33 -23.99
C TYR A 265 -1.53 -15.56 -23.12
N TYR A 266 -0.28 -15.83 -22.76
CA TYR A 266 0.06 -17.00 -21.94
C TYR A 266 1.41 -16.88 -21.26
N LEU A 267 1.49 -17.49 -20.08
CA LEU A 267 2.73 -17.73 -19.35
C LEU A 267 3.25 -19.13 -19.66
N ARG A 268 4.57 -19.28 -19.75
CA ARG A 268 5.23 -20.55 -20.01
C ARG A 268 6.16 -20.93 -18.88
N SER A 269 6.05 -22.18 -18.45
CA SER A 269 7.02 -22.78 -17.54
C SER A 269 7.63 -24.02 -18.16
N SER A 270 8.94 -24.20 -18.03
CA SER A 270 9.64 -25.43 -18.39
C SER A 270 9.88 -26.37 -17.21
N VAL A 271 9.58 -25.93 -15.99
CA VAL A 271 9.82 -26.73 -14.75
C VAL A 271 9.18 -28.12 -14.85
N PRO A 272 7.91 -28.31 -15.28
CA PRO A 272 7.32 -29.63 -15.39
C PRO A 272 8.04 -30.58 -16.37
N ARG A 273 8.77 -30.04 -17.36
CA ARG A 273 9.53 -30.85 -18.32
C ARG A 273 10.77 -31.50 -17.73
N MET A 274 11.20 -31.05 -16.54
CA MET A 274 12.32 -31.65 -15.80
C MET A 274 11.93 -32.93 -15.08
N PHE A 275 10.63 -33.24 -15.07
CA PHE A 275 10.07 -34.41 -14.42
C PHE A 275 9.41 -35.30 -15.47
N GLU A 276 9.61 -36.63 -15.37
CA GLU A 276 8.98 -37.58 -16.29
C GLU A 276 7.51 -37.78 -15.92
N TYR A 277 6.61 -37.32 -16.77
CA TYR A 277 5.19 -37.65 -16.68
C TYR A 277 4.88 -38.72 -17.74
N SER A 278 4.51 -39.90 -17.29
CA SER A 278 4.16 -41.03 -18.16
C SER A 278 2.75 -40.95 -18.76
N THR A 279 1.96 -39.95 -18.35
CA THR A 279 0.55 -39.83 -18.73
C THR A 279 0.37 -38.81 -19.84
N SER A 280 -0.30 -39.22 -20.91
CA SER A 280 -0.72 -38.32 -21.97
C SER A 280 -1.86 -37.43 -21.52
N ILE A 281 -1.72 -36.11 -21.70
CA ILE A 281 -2.80 -35.14 -21.46
C ILE A 281 -3.61 -35.04 -22.75
N PRO A 282 -4.90 -35.39 -22.75
CA PRO A 282 -5.72 -35.36 -23.97
C PRO A 282 -5.91 -33.93 -24.47
N ALA A 283 -5.93 -33.76 -25.77
CA ALA A 283 -6.34 -32.50 -26.37
C ALA A 283 -7.82 -32.24 -26.08
N ARG A 284 -8.14 -30.99 -25.72
CA ARG A 284 -9.50 -30.52 -25.48
C ARG A 284 -9.93 -29.55 -26.55
N GLU A 285 -11.24 -29.49 -26.81
CA GLU A 285 -11.80 -28.45 -27.66
C GLU A 285 -11.52 -27.08 -27.06
N ARG A 286 -11.17 -26.12 -27.90
CA ARG A 286 -10.99 -24.73 -27.48
C ARG A 286 -12.38 -24.16 -27.18
N THR A 287 -12.59 -23.70 -25.96
CA THR A 287 -13.74 -22.87 -25.58
C THR A 287 -13.54 -21.43 -26.01
#